data_8172a6a5c6ade0ae6b43ed740887ec97
#
_entry.id   8172a6a5c6ade0ae6b43ed740887ec97
#
_cell.length_a   1.000
_cell.length_b   1.000
_cell.length_c   1.000
_cell.angle_alpha   90.00
_cell.angle_beta   90.00
_cell.angle_gamma   90.00
#
_symmetry.space_group_name_H-M   'P 1'
#
loop_
_entity.id
_entity.type
_entity.pdbx_description
1 polymer ?
#
loop_
_entity_poly.entity_id
_entity_poly.type
_entity_poly.pdbx_seq_one_letter_code
_entity_poly.pdbx_strand_id
1 'polypeptide(L)'
;MKKTITASLLLLSSLGLHAQSGTNSPYSQYGLGELSEQSGSFSRGMNGLAYGLRLNNQVNALNPASYSALDSLSFIFDAGVSLQMTQFKEGGRSISARNADLEYVVAGLRLFRHVGVSFGLLPYTNVGYDYSNSAHINGSLSPESPTATYNNKYSGSQGLHQVYLGVGAEPLRNLSVGVNASYLWGGYTKYVTNTYSDAYVNTLQRTYTAEVRSYKLDFGLQYTQPLSAKDQVTLGLTYSLGHSLNADPELSVIKNNSQLAVADTTRFRISNALDLPHTFGVGAVYSHNGQLMVGAD
;
A
#
# COMPACT_ATOMS: atom_id res chain seq x y z
N MET A 1 34.33 -10.68 -13.28
CA MET A 1 33.21 -9.73 -13.37
C MET A 1 31.96 -10.36 -14.03
N LYS A 2 31.96 -10.92 -15.25
CA LYS A 2 30.74 -11.50 -15.86
C LYS A 2 30.14 -12.66 -15.02
N LYS A 3 30.96 -13.55 -14.46
CA LYS A 3 30.49 -14.68 -13.62
C LYS A 3 29.88 -14.23 -12.27
N THR A 4 30.38 -13.15 -11.68
CA THR A 4 29.82 -12.58 -10.44
C THR A 4 28.47 -11.88 -10.69
N ILE A 5 28.32 -11.20 -11.81
CA ILE A 5 27.06 -10.55 -12.19
C ILE A 5 25.98 -11.64 -12.49
N THR A 6 26.35 -12.71 -13.18
CA THR A 6 25.43 -13.82 -13.46
C THR A 6 25.02 -14.56 -12.18
N ALA A 7 25.95 -14.76 -11.24
CA ALA A 7 25.64 -15.38 -9.94
C ALA A 7 24.72 -14.48 -9.09
N SER A 8 24.92 -13.16 -9.11
CA SER A 8 24.04 -12.21 -8.41
C SER A 8 22.64 -12.15 -9.03
N LEU A 9 22.52 -12.22 -10.37
CA LEU A 9 21.21 -12.32 -11.03
C LEU A 9 20.49 -13.64 -10.72
N LEU A 10 21.22 -14.76 -10.66
CA LEU A 10 20.66 -16.06 -10.30
C LEU A 10 20.25 -16.13 -8.82
N LEU A 11 20.97 -15.46 -7.91
CA LEU A 11 20.54 -15.31 -6.52
C LEU A 11 19.28 -14.47 -6.37
N LEU A 12 19.12 -13.40 -7.15
CA LEU A 12 17.88 -12.60 -7.18
C LEU A 12 16.69 -13.39 -7.76
N SER A 13 16.92 -14.27 -8.71
CA SER A 13 15.84 -15.08 -9.31
C SER A 13 15.41 -16.26 -8.44
N SER A 14 16.26 -16.72 -7.51
CA SER A 14 15.95 -17.82 -6.57
C SER A 14 15.19 -17.34 -5.32
N LEU A 15 15.12 -16.04 -5.07
CA LEU A 15 14.15 -15.46 -4.17
C LEU A 15 12.80 -15.48 -4.90
N GLY A 16 12.20 -16.66 -4.99
CA GLY A 16 10.77 -16.77 -5.28
C GLY A 16 10.03 -15.98 -4.20
N LEU A 17 9.86 -14.69 -4.46
CA LEU A 17 9.01 -13.81 -3.69
C LEU A 17 7.59 -14.33 -3.89
N HIS A 18 7.22 -15.33 -3.09
CA HIS A 18 5.81 -15.50 -2.79
C HIS A 18 5.42 -14.21 -2.11
N ALA A 19 4.77 -13.33 -2.84
CA ALA A 19 4.21 -12.10 -2.32
C ALA A 19 3.19 -12.49 -1.26
N GLN A 20 3.66 -12.61 -0.03
CA GLN A 20 2.78 -12.59 1.13
C GLN A 20 2.27 -11.15 1.20
N SER A 21 1.00 -10.98 1.50
CA SER A 21 0.43 -9.64 1.64
C SER A 21 1.20 -8.86 2.70
N GLY A 22 1.54 -7.60 2.45
CA GLY A 22 2.29 -6.72 3.34
C GLY A 22 1.59 -6.39 4.66
N THR A 23 0.44 -6.98 4.96
CA THR A 23 -0.33 -6.74 6.18
C THR A 23 -1.03 -7.99 6.69
N ASN A 24 -1.27 -8.04 8.01
CA ASN A 24 -2.16 -9.00 8.67
C ASN A 24 -3.39 -8.31 9.27
N SER A 25 -3.72 -7.12 8.79
CA SER A 25 -4.78 -6.29 9.33
C SER A 25 -6.16 -6.71 8.83
N PRO A 26 -7.12 -7.03 9.72
CA PRO A 26 -8.51 -7.27 9.33
C PRO A 26 -9.18 -6.06 8.64
N TYR A 27 -8.66 -4.84 8.87
CA TYR A 27 -9.17 -3.62 8.25
C TYR A 27 -8.89 -3.58 6.74
N SER A 28 -7.91 -4.33 6.25
CA SER A 28 -7.62 -4.45 4.82
C SER A 28 -8.72 -5.14 4.00
N GLN A 29 -9.77 -5.64 4.67
CA GLN A 29 -10.96 -6.19 4.00
C GLN A 29 -11.82 -5.15 3.28
N TYR A 30 -11.67 -3.86 3.61
CA TYR A 30 -12.49 -2.79 3.04
C TYR A 30 -11.84 -2.14 1.82
N GLY A 31 -12.66 -1.63 0.88
CA GLY A 31 -12.23 -0.90 -0.30
C GLY A 31 -11.12 -1.60 -1.10
N LEU A 32 -10.09 -0.87 -1.44
CA LEU A 32 -8.90 -1.35 -2.16
C LEU A 32 -7.86 -2.00 -1.24
N GLY A 33 -8.13 -2.12 0.05
CA GLY A 33 -7.20 -2.55 1.07
C GLY A 33 -6.70 -1.41 1.95
N GLU A 34 -5.69 -1.68 2.76
CA GLU A 34 -5.03 -0.71 3.62
C GLU A 34 -3.94 0.02 2.84
N LEU A 35 -3.90 1.36 2.93
CA LEU A 35 -2.85 2.15 2.28
C LEU A 35 -1.48 1.77 2.84
N SER A 36 -0.54 1.52 1.95
CA SER A 36 0.85 1.26 2.32
C SER A 36 1.55 2.53 2.76
N GLU A 37 2.46 2.40 3.71
CA GLU A 37 3.38 3.47 4.08
C GLU A 37 4.33 3.75 2.89
N GLN A 38 4.24 4.94 2.31
CA GLN A 38 4.99 5.32 1.11
C GLN A 38 6.20 6.23 1.42
N SER A 39 6.45 6.49 2.70
CA SER A 39 7.58 7.29 3.14
C SER A 39 8.89 6.48 3.10
N GLY A 40 10.01 7.15 2.79
CA GLY A 40 11.34 6.56 2.83
C GLY A 40 11.86 6.32 4.26
N SER A 41 13.01 5.68 4.40
CA SER A 41 13.60 5.29 5.68
C SER A 41 13.76 6.45 6.67
N PHE A 42 14.21 7.59 6.20
CA PHE A 42 14.38 8.77 7.03
C PHE A 42 13.05 9.33 7.55
N SER A 43 12.06 9.47 6.67
CA SER A 43 10.71 9.91 7.03
C SER A 43 10.06 8.98 8.05
N ARG A 44 10.22 7.67 7.91
CA ARG A 44 9.73 6.67 8.89
C ARG A 44 10.34 6.85 10.25
N GLY A 45 11.65 7.17 10.32
CA GLY A 45 12.35 7.53 11.56
C GLY A 45 11.80 8.79 12.23
N MET A 46 11.09 9.64 11.47
CA MET A 46 10.42 10.86 11.93
C MET A 46 8.88 10.72 11.93
N ASN A 47 8.37 9.52 12.16
CA ASN A 47 6.95 9.20 12.20
C ASN A 47 6.19 9.54 10.92
N GLY A 48 6.81 9.32 9.75
CA GLY A 48 6.20 9.54 8.44
C GLY A 48 6.27 10.97 7.91
N LEU A 49 6.90 11.90 8.62
CA LEU A 49 7.05 13.31 8.20
C LEU A 49 7.63 13.40 6.79
N ALA A 50 6.88 14.00 5.86
CA ALA A 50 7.24 13.99 4.45
C ALA A 50 6.94 15.28 3.69
N TYR A 51 5.77 15.89 3.86
CA TYR A 51 5.32 16.94 2.94
C TYR A 51 6.20 18.19 2.99
N GLY A 52 6.60 18.61 4.20
CA GLY A 52 7.56 19.71 4.39
C GLY A 52 9.03 19.27 4.32
N LEU A 53 9.33 17.97 4.26
CA LEU A 53 10.69 17.45 4.33
C LEU A 53 11.44 17.69 3.01
N ARG A 54 12.58 18.40 3.09
CA ARG A 54 13.43 18.74 1.95
C ARG A 54 14.89 18.48 2.28
N LEU A 55 15.41 17.35 1.83
CA LEU A 55 16.80 16.94 2.07
C LEU A 55 17.51 16.73 0.73
N ASN A 56 18.83 16.95 0.74
CA ASN A 56 19.65 16.85 -0.46
C ASN A 56 20.16 15.42 -0.73
N ASN A 57 20.15 14.56 0.28
CA ASN A 57 20.66 13.19 0.24
C ASN A 57 19.58 12.12 0.43
N GLN A 58 18.31 12.49 0.29
CA GLN A 58 17.16 11.59 0.46
C GLN A 58 16.15 11.77 -0.68
N VAL A 59 15.53 10.67 -1.09
CA VAL A 59 14.39 10.70 -2.00
C VAL A 59 13.11 10.73 -1.19
N ASN A 60 12.30 11.76 -1.39
CA ASN A 60 10.98 11.88 -0.77
C ASN A 60 9.88 11.75 -1.84
N ALA A 61 9.40 10.52 -2.06
CA ALA A 61 8.41 10.22 -3.08
C ALA A 61 7.04 10.85 -2.80
N LEU A 62 6.72 11.18 -1.54
CA LEU A 62 5.46 11.78 -1.13
C LEU A 62 5.31 13.25 -1.54
N ASN A 63 6.43 13.99 -1.68
CA ASN A 63 6.39 15.34 -2.22
C ASN A 63 7.45 15.52 -3.32
N PRO A 64 7.07 15.45 -4.60
CA PRO A 64 8.01 15.51 -5.72
C PRO A 64 8.73 16.86 -5.86
N ALA A 65 8.25 17.95 -5.23
CA ALA A 65 8.96 19.22 -5.21
C ALA A 65 10.34 19.12 -4.53
N SER A 66 10.50 18.16 -3.61
CA SER A 66 11.75 17.90 -2.88
C SER A 66 12.90 17.46 -3.78
N TYR A 67 12.63 16.88 -4.95
CA TYR A 67 13.69 16.38 -5.85
C TYR A 67 14.62 17.47 -6.36
N SER A 68 14.13 18.71 -6.43
CA SER A 68 14.96 19.87 -6.80
C SER A 68 16.09 20.17 -5.80
N ALA A 69 16.03 19.61 -4.58
CA ALA A 69 17.05 19.75 -3.54
C ALA A 69 18.17 18.71 -3.65
N LEU A 70 18.02 17.64 -4.44
CA LEU A 70 19.00 16.55 -4.54
C LEU A 70 20.39 17.09 -4.90
N ASP A 71 21.43 16.53 -4.28
CA ASP A 71 22.81 16.95 -4.51
C ASP A 71 23.27 16.69 -5.95
N SER A 72 24.12 17.58 -6.44
CA SER A 72 24.79 17.40 -7.72
C SER A 72 25.82 16.27 -7.65
N LEU A 73 26.02 15.56 -8.77
CA LEU A 73 26.95 14.44 -8.90
C LEU A 73 26.65 13.25 -7.98
N SER A 74 25.46 13.18 -7.43
CA SER A 74 25.00 12.10 -6.57
C SER A 74 23.90 11.29 -7.24
N PHE A 75 24.01 9.97 -7.17
CA PHE A 75 22.95 9.03 -7.45
C PHE A 75 22.52 8.45 -6.10
N ILE A 76 21.29 8.73 -5.71
CA ILE A 76 20.71 8.23 -4.46
C ILE A 76 19.91 6.99 -4.79
N PHE A 77 20.16 5.91 -4.04
CA PHE A 77 19.39 4.68 -4.10
C PHE A 77 19.00 4.32 -2.67
N ASP A 78 17.70 4.05 -2.48
CA ASP A 78 17.18 3.64 -1.18
C ASP A 78 16.17 2.48 -1.40
N ALA A 79 16.22 1.48 -0.54
CA ALA A 79 15.32 0.34 -0.55
C ALA A 79 14.98 -0.08 0.87
N GLY A 80 13.73 -0.33 1.11
CA GLY A 80 13.19 -0.72 2.40
C GLY A 80 12.56 -2.10 2.39
N VAL A 81 12.85 -2.86 3.44
CA VAL A 81 12.15 -4.10 3.76
C VAL A 81 11.59 -4.00 5.16
N SER A 82 10.42 -4.58 5.38
CA SER A 82 9.80 -4.62 6.69
C SER A 82 9.56 -6.04 7.16
N LEU A 83 9.53 -6.19 8.49
CA LEU A 83 9.10 -7.38 9.18
C LEU A 83 8.02 -6.98 10.17
N GLN A 84 6.79 -7.37 9.90
CA GLN A 84 5.66 -7.15 10.79
C GLN A 84 5.47 -8.35 11.71
N MET A 85 5.38 -8.10 13.02
CA MET A 85 4.99 -9.07 14.02
C MET A 85 3.73 -8.59 14.72
N THR A 86 2.61 -9.26 14.47
CA THR A 86 1.31 -8.89 15.03
C THR A 86 0.88 -9.95 16.03
N GLN A 87 0.42 -9.52 17.21
CA GLN A 87 -0.16 -10.38 18.21
C GLN A 87 -1.64 -10.04 18.39
N PHE A 88 -2.50 -10.96 18.02
CA PHE A 88 -3.94 -10.86 18.22
C PHE A 88 -4.30 -11.52 19.56
N LYS A 89 -5.06 -10.81 20.40
CA LYS A 89 -5.53 -11.32 21.70
C LYS A 89 -7.03 -11.12 21.81
N GLU A 90 -7.74 -12.20 22.10
CA GLU A 90 -9.18 -12.19 22.32
C GLU A 90 -9.58 -13.34 23.27
N GLY A 91 -10.40 -13.06 24.27
CA GLY A 91 -10.96 -14.07 25.17
C GLY A 91 -9.94 -14.99 25.85
N GLY A 92 -8.75 -14.47 26.19
CA GLY A 92 -7.66 -15.24 26.81
C GLY A 92 -6.82 -16.07 25.81
N ARG A 93 -7.14 -16.04 24.52
CA ARG A 93 -6.35 -16.66 23.45
C ARG A 93 -5.45 -15.63 22.81
N SER A 94 -4.25 -16.07 22.37
CA SER A 94 -3.28 -15.23 21.69
C SER A 94 -2.77 -15.96 20.45
N ILE A 95 -2.76 -15.27 19.30
CA ILE A 95 -2.24 -15.76 18.03
C ILE A 95 -1.22 -14.75 17.54
N SER A 96 -0.03 -15.23 17.15
CA SER A 96 1.03 -14.40 16.56
C SER A 96 1.08 -14.62 15.06
N ALA A 97 1.04 -13.55 14.29
CA ALA A 97 1.25 -13.52 12.85
C ALA A 97 2.55 -12.78 12.52
N ARG A 98 3.28 -13.27 11.52
CA ARG A 98 4.51 -12.66 11.02
C ARG A 98 4.36 -12.43 9.52
N ASN A 99 4.83 -11.28 9.08
CA ASN A 99 4.80 -10.91 7.68
C ASN A 99 6.11 -10.21 7.31
N ALA A 100 6.59 -10.39 6.09
CA ALA A 100 7.76 -9.71 5.57
C ALA A 100 7.41 -9.15 4.19
N ASP A 101 7.78 -7.90 3.94
CA ASP A 101 7.44 -7.23 2.69
C ASP A 101 8.58 -6.32 2.19
N LEU A 102 8.59 -6.11 0.86
CA LEU A 102 9.39 -5.09 0.21
C LEU A 102 8.60 -3.77 0.24
N GLU A 103 9.07 -2.84 1.06
CA GLU A 103 8.36 -1.59 1.29
C GLU A 103 8.53 -0.57 0.16
N TYR A 104 9.73 -0.47 -0.39
CA TYR A 104 10.01 0.41 -1.52
C TYR A 104 11.38 0.14 -2.11
N VAL A 105 11.53 0.55 -3.36
CA VAL A 105 12.80 0.71 -4.04
C VAL A 105 12.72 2.03 -4.79
N VAL A 106 13.54 3.02 -4.40
CA VAL A 106 13.52 4.35 -5.02
C VAL A 106 14.94 4.78 -5.37
N ALA A 107 15.03 5.56 -6.43
CA ALA A 107 16.27 6.19 -6.82
C ALA A 107 16.03 7.65 -7.25
N GLY A 108 17.04 8.48 -7.07
CA GLY A 108 16.97 9.88 -7.43
C GLY A 108 18.32 10.44 -7.83
N LEU A 109 18.29 11.42 -8.71
CA LEU A 109 19.47 12.14 -9.14
C LEU A 109 19.12 13.57 -9.59
N ARG A 110 20.08 14.46 -9.54
CA ARG A 110 19.95 15.79 -10.11
C ARG A 110 20.33 15.75 -11.58
N LEU A 111 19.40 16.17 -12.47
CA LEU A 111 19.67 16.28 -13.92
C LEU A 111 20.34 17.62 -14.27
N PHE A 112 19.79 18.73 -13.74
CA PHE A 112 20.28 20.07 -13.99
C PHE A 112 20.31 20.87 -12.69
N ARG A 113 20.86 22.08 -12.76
CA ARG A 113 20.79 23.00 -11.62
C ARG A 113 19.32 23.25 -11.27
N HIS A 114 18.94 22.99 -10.00
CA HIS A 114 17.57 23.12 -9.49
C HIS A 114 16.53 22.17 -10.11
N VAL A 115 16.95 21.12 -10.82
CA VAL A 115 16.06 20.10 -11.38
C VAL A 115 16.53 18.71 -11.01
N GLY A 116 15.74 17.99 -10.26
CA GLY A 116 15.96 16.60 -9.89
C GLY A 116 14.89 15.68 -10.44
N VAL A 117 15.23 14.41 -10.59
CA VAL A 117 14.31 13.34 -10.97
C VAL A 117 14.40 12.22 -9.98
N SER A 118 13.30 11.49 -9.85
CA SER A 118 13.22 10.28 -9.06
C SER A 118 12.36 9.27 -9.77
N PHE A 119 12.66 8.01 -9.54
CA PHE A 119 11.86 6.88 -10.02
C PHE A 119 11.90 5.76 -8.98
N GLY A 120 10.89 4.92 -8.98
CA GLY A 120 10.86 3.83 -8.02
C GLY A 120 9.61 2.95 -8.11
N LEU A 121 9.65 1.91 -7.29
CA LEU A 121 8.60 0.93 -7.10
C LEU A 121 8.17 0.98 -5.64
N LEU A 122 6.85 1.13 -5.41
CA LEU A 122 6.26 1.14 -4.07
C LEU A 122 4.96 0.32 -4.07
N PRO A 123 4.63 -0.36 -2.99
CA PRO A 123 3.26 -0.81 -2.76
C PRO A 123 2.36 0.41 -2.60
N TYR A 124 1.14 0.33 -3.11
CA TYR A 124 0.12 1.37 -2.94
C TYR A 124 -0.89 0.99 -1.87
N THR A 125 -1.42 -0.24 -1.96
CA THR A 125 -2.29 -0.81 -0.93
C THR A 125 -1.93 -2.26 -0.65
N ASN A 126 -2.28 -2.74 0.53
CA ASN A 126 -2.11 -4.12 0.95
C ASN A 126 -3.45 -4.72 1.39
N VAL A 127 -3.71 -5.95 0.95
CA VAL A 127 -4.82 -6.78 1.41
C VAL A 127 -4.26 -8.06 1.98
N GLY A 128 -4.45 -8.29 3.28
CA GLY A 128 -3.95 -9.48 3.95
C GLY A 128 -4.67 -9.75 5.26
N TYR A 129 -5.56 -10.73 5.25
CA TYR A 129 -6.24 -11.19 6.45
C TYR A 129 -6.73 -12.61 6.27
N ASP A 130 -6.77 -13.36 7.35
CA ASP A 130 -7.41 -14.68 7.44
C ASP A 130 -7.92 -14.86 8.88
N TYR A 131 -9.23 -14.82 9.05
CA TYR A 131 -9.86 -15.03 10.34
C TYR A 131 -11.20 -15.72 10.19
N SER A 132 -11.65 -16.37 11.27
CA SER A 132 -12.94 -17.06 11.29
C SER A 132 -13.70 -16.82 12.59
N ASN A 133 -15.01 -16.89 12.48
CA ASN A 133 -15.93 -16.79 13.59
C ASN A 133 -16.88 -18.00 13.53
N SER A 134 -16.98 -18.73 14.66
CA SER A 134 -17.87 -19.88 14.80
C SER A 134 -18.80 -19.66 15.98
N ALA A 135 -20.06 -20.02 15.82
CA ALA A 135 -21.04 -19.99 16.91
C ALA A 135 -22.07 -21.10 16.76
N HIS A 136 -22.77 -21.39 17.86
CA HIS A 136 -23.95 -22.27 17.83
C HIS A 136 -25.15 -21.52 17.29
N ILE A 137 -25.98 -22.22 16.53
CA ILE A 137 -27.25 -21.70 16.05
C ILE A 137 -28.29 -22.05 17.11
N ASN A 138 -28.96 -21.04 17.65
CA ASN A 138 -30.07 -21.24 18.57
C ASN A 138 -31.30 -21.73 17.77
N GLY A 139 -31.55 -23.01 17.79
CA GLY A 139 -32.64 -23.70 17.06
C GLY A 139 -32.09 -24.77 16.14
N SER A 140 -32.97 -25.66 15.73
CA SER A 140 -32.68 -26.74 14.77
C SER A 140 -32.76 -26.20 13.34
N LEU A 141 -31.71 -26.40 12.54
CA LEU A 141 -31.74 -26.14 11.11
C LEU A 141 -32.42 -27.31 10.35
N SER A 142 -32.34 -28.51 10.92
CA SER A 142 -33.03 -29.71 10.47
C SER A 142 -33.37 -30.59 11.68
N PRO A 143 -34.38 -31.48 11.55
CA PRO A 143 -34.73 -32.43 12.61
C PRO A 143 -33.58 -33.34 13.05
N GLU A 144 -32.58 -33.54 12.19
CA GLU A 144 -31.45 -34.41 12.41
C GLU A 144 -30.27 -33.70 13.09
N SER A 145 -30.27 -32.36 13.13
CA SER A 145 -29.20 -31.55 13.72
C SER A 145 -29.73 -30.51 14.72
N PRO A 146 -30.11 -30.94 15.93
CA PRO A 146 -30.70 -30.05 16.93
C PRO A 146 -29.72 -28.99 17.48
N THR A 147 -28.41 -29.18 17.32
CA THR A 147 -27.36 -28.25 17.75
C THR A 147 -26.41 -27.98 16.60
N ALA A 148 -26.89 -27.21 15.61
CA ALA A 148 -26.04 -26.85 14.50
C ALA A 148 -25.09 -25.72 14.87
N THR A 149 -23.88 -25.76 14.28
CA THR A 149 -22.90 -24.68 14.36
C THR A 149 -22.69 -24.08 12.97
N TYR A 150 -22.33 -22.80 12.93
CA TYR A 150 -21.87 -22.17 11.72
C TYR A 150 -20.42 -21.69 11.89
N ASN A 151 -19.71 -21.64 10.80
CA ASN A 151 -18.38 -21.05 10.71
C ASN A 151 -18.33 -20.09 9.52
N ASN A 152 -18.03 -18.82 9.80
CA ASN A 152 -17.79 -17.83 8.78
C ASN A 152 -16.28 -17.60 8.71
N LYS A 153 -15.69 -17.90 7.56
CA LYS A 153 -14.28 -17.64 7.28
C LYS A 153 -14.17 -16.45 6.35
N TYR A 154 -13.28 -15.53 6.71
CA TYR A 154 -12.94 -14.32 5.96
C TYR A 154 -11.46 -14.37 5.63
N SER A 155 -11.12 -14.27 4.35
CA SER A 155 -9.73 -14.19 3.93
C SER A 155 -9.58 -13.25 2.74
N GLY A 156 -8.43 -12.62 2.63
CA GLY A 156 -8.11 -11.75 1.51
C GLY A 156 -6.63 -11.63 1.33
N SER A 157 -6.20 -11.38 0.09
CA SER A 157 -4.79 -11.30 -0.28
C SER A 157 -4.58 -10.38 -1.47
N GLN A 158 -3.31 -10.03 -1.71
CA GLN A 158 -2.79 -9.18 -2.77
C GLN A 158 -2.77 -7.69 -2.36
N GLY A 159 -2.95 -6.77 -3.31
CA GLY A 159 -2.89 -5.31 -3.14
C GLY A 159 -2.49 -4.64 -4.45
N LEU A 160 -2.37 -3.34 -4.40
CA LEU A 160 -1.95 -2.52 -5.53
C LEU A 160 -0.49 -2.08 -5.38
N HIS A 161 0.22 -2.06 -6.48
CA HIS A 161 1.59 -1.58 -6.58
C HIS A 161 1.66 -0.40 -7.54
N GLN A 162 2.69 0.42 -7.40
CA GLN A 162 2.97 1.51 -8.32
C GLN A 162 4.45 1.57 -8.69
N VAL A 163 4.71 1.86 -9.96
CA VAL A 163 5.99 2.35 -10.43
C VAL A 163 5.81 3.82 -10.82
N TYR A 164 6.70 4.67 -10.38
CA TYR A 164 6.61 6.09 -10.67
C TYR A 164 7.87 6.64 -11.32
N LEU A 165 7.68 7.70 -12.07
CA LEU A 165 8.71 8.61 -12.53
C LEU A 165 8.29 10.02 -12.13
N GLY A 166 9.20 10.74 -11.47
CA GLY A 166 8.92 12.06 -10.99
C GLY A 166 9.99 13.06 -11.35
N VAL A 167 9.59 14.31 -11.45
CA VAL A 167 10.47 15.45 -11.66
C VAL A 167 10.11 16.57 -10.68
N GLY A 168 11.14 17.19 -10.11
CA GLY A 168 11.00 18.37 -9.26
C GLY A 168 11.94 19.47 -9.73
N ALA A 169 11.45 20.70 -9.72
CA ALA A 169 12.19 21.89 -10.14
C ALA A 169 11.99 23.04 -9.15
N GLU A 170 12.99 23.91 -9.05
CA GLU A 170 12.90 25.18 -8.30
C GLU A 170 12.91 26.35 -9.29
N PRO A 171 11.73 26.72 -9.84
CA PRO A 171 11.62 27.77 -10.85
C PRO A 171 11.87 29.16 -10.29
N LEU A 172 11.58 29.37 -9.04
CA LEU A 172 11.80 30.62 -8.32
C LEU A 172 12.61 30.32 -7.05
N ARG A 173 13.37 31.30 -6.60
CA ARG A 173 14.16 31.17 -5.39
C ARG A 173 13.27 30.75 -4.22
N ASN A 174 13.64 29.66 -3.57
CA ASN A 174 12.96 29.06 -2.42
C ASN A 174 11.58 28.42 -2.72
N LEU A 175 11.09 28.46 -3.96
CA LEU A 175 9.82 27.85 -4.37
C LEU A 175 10.09 26.69 -5.31
N SER A 176 9.70 25.51 -4.91
CA SER A 176 9.86 24.26 -5.67
C SER A 176 8.53 23.65 -6.01
N VAL A 177 8.43 23.11 -7.22
CA VAL A 177 7.26 22.40 -7.72
C VAL A 177 7.71 21.04 -8.25
N GLY A 178 6.82 20.09 -8.24
CA GLY A 178 7.13 18.76 -8.77
C GLY A 178 5.88 17.97 -9.14
N VAL A 179 6.11 16.93 -9.92
CA VAL A 179 5.07 16.00 -10.34
C VAL A 179 5.63 14.58 -10.36
N ASN A 180 4.84 13.62 -9.87
CA ASN A 180 5.02 12.19 -10.08
C ASN A 180 3.93 11.69 -11.02
N ALA A 181 4.33 10.94 -12.04
CA ALA A 181 3.44 10.12 -12.84
C ALA A 181 3.69 8.65 -12.51
N SER A 182 2.66 7.97 -12.06
CA SER A 182 2.73 6.57 -11.62
C SER A 182 1.82 5.69 -12.46
N TYR A 183 2.27 4.47 -12.72
CA TYR A 183 1.45 3.39 -13.21
C TYR A 183 1.05 2.50 -12.03
N LEU A 184 -0.25 2.34 -11.82
CA LEU A 184 -0.84 1.49 -10.79
C LEU A 184 -1.26 0.15 -11.41
N TRP A 185 -0.88 -0.95 -10.75
CA TRP A 185 -1.33 -2.28 -11.13
C TRP A 185 -1.50 -3.18 -9.91
N GLY A 186 -2.24 -4.27 -10.09
CA GLY A 186 -2.51 -5.27 -9.06
C GLY A 186 -3.99 -5.53 -8.92
N GLY A 187 -4.42 -5.91 -7.74
CA GLY A 187 -5.80 -6.21 -7.45
C GLY A 187 -5.99 -6.80 -6.07
N TYR A 188 -7.17 -7.33 -5.84
CA TYR A 188 -7.45 -8.09 -4.64
C TYR A 188 -8.34 -9.28 -4.93
N THR A 189 -8.18 -10.31 -4.10
CA THR A 189 -9.12 -11.41 -4.00
C THR A 189 -9.55 -11.58 -2.55
N LYS A 190 -10.84 -11.50 -2.30
CA LYS A 190 -11.43 -11.59 -0.96
C LYS A 190 -12.47 -12.70 -0.94
N TYR A 191 -12.41 -13.55 0.07
CA TYR A 191 -13.32 -14.66 0.25
C TYR A 191 -14.12 -14.51 1.52
N VAL A 192 -15.41 -14.80 1.43
CA VAL A 192 -16.30 -15.01 2.58
C VAL A 192 -16.95 -16.36 2.40
N THR A 193 -16.58 -17.31 3.27
CA THR A 193 -17.11 -18.66 3.23
C THR A 193 -17.96 -18.92 4.46
N ASN A 194 -19.24 -19.28 4.26
CA ASN A 194 -20.15 -19.67 5.31
C ASN A 194 -20.35 -21.18 5.24
N THR A 195 -19.94 -21.91 6.27
CA THR A 195 -20.13 -23.35 6.38
C THR A 195 -20.99 -23.67 7.58
N TYR A 196 -21.72 -24.76 7.50
CA TYR A 196 -22.63 -25.24 8.57
C TYR A 196 -22.27 -26.68 8.90
N SER A 197 -22.46 -27.06 10.17
CA SER A 197 -22.28 -28.47 10.61
C SER A 197 -23.37 -29.37 10.08
N ASP A 198 -24.50 -28.83 9.68
CA ASP A 198 -25.63 -29.57 9.08
C ASP A 198 -25.37 -29.78 7.59
N ALA A 199 -25.32 -31.06 7.17
CA ALA A 199 -25.04 -31.46 5.78
C ALA A 199 -26.17 -31.09 4.78
N TYR A 200 -27.37 -30.80 5.26
CA TYR A 200 -28.49 -30.36 4.42
C TYR A 200 -28.46 -28.86 4.09
N VAL A 201 -27.61 -28.09 4.81
CA VAL A 201 -27.48 -26.66 4.57
C VAL A 201 -26.35 -26.41 3.57
N ASN A 202 -26.63 -25.58 2.56
CA ASN A 202 -25.65 -25.22 1.54
C ASN A 202 -24.51 -24.41 2.13
N THR A 203 -23.29 -24.78 1.79
CA THR A 203 -22.11 -23.90 1.96
C THR A 203 -22.21 -22.75 0.98
N LEU A 204 -21.99 -21.54 1.45
CA LEU A 204 -21.98 -20.34 0.64
C LEU A 204 -20.57 -19.74 0.59
N GLN A 205 -20.03 -19.63 -0.61
CA GLN A 205 -18.76 -18.92 -0.82
C GLN A 205 -19.00 -17.69 -1.70
N ARG A 206 -18.61 -16.53 -1.20
CA ARG A 206 -18.55 -15.28 -1.95
C ARG A 206 -17.11 -14.93 -2.22
N THR A 207 -16.78 -14.73 -3.48
CA THR A 207 -15.46 -14.31 -3.92
C THR A 207 -15.57 -12.96 -4.58
N TYR A 208 -14.88 -11.97 -4.02
CA TYR A 208 -14.76 -10.63 -4.57
C TYR A 208 -13.38 -10.48 -5.19
N THR A 209 -13.33 -10.20 -6.48
CA THR A 209 -12.09 -9.97 -7.23
C THR A 209 -12.12 -8.63 -7.92
N ALA A 210 -11.01 -7.95 -7.95
CA ALA A 210 -10.81 -6.80 -8.83
C ALA A 210 -9.37 -6.78 -9.32
N GLU A 211 -9.21 -6.49 -10.60
CA GLU A 211 -7.92 -6.16 -11.21
C GLU A 211 -7.93 -4.67 -11.55
N VAL A 212 -6.84 -3.99 -11.22
CA VAL A 212 -6.65 -2.57 -11.46
C VAL A 212 -5.43 -2.37 -12.34
N ARG A 213 -5.60 -1.59 -13.41
CA ARG A 213 -4.53 -1.09 -14.27
C ARG A 213 -4.86 0.35 -14.61
N SER A 214 -4.19 1.27 -13.94
CA SER A 214 -4.52 2.68 -14.04
C SER A 214 -3.27 3.55 -13.87
N TYR A 215 -3.45 4.85 -13.80
CA TYR A 215 -2.40 5.81 -13.52
C TYR A 215 -2.68 6.57 -12.22
N LYS A 216 -1.68 7.25 -11.70
CA LYS A 216 -1.81 8.18 -10.57
C LYS A 216 -0.91 9.39 -10.83
N LEU A 217 -1.43 10.57 -10.57
CA LEU A 217 -0.68 11.83 -10.70
C LEU A 217 -0.64 12.53 -9.35
N ASP A 218 0.59 12.80 -8.88
CA ASP A 218 0.82 13.54 -7.65
C ASP A 218 1.58 14.83 -7.97
N PHE A 219 1.08 15.94 -7.45
CA PHE A 219 1.68 17.26 -7.56
C PHE A 219 2.23 17.68 -6.20
N GLY A 220 3.39 18.29 -6.20
CA GLY A 220 4.05 18.80 -5.02
C GLY A 220 4.45 20.25 -5.13
N LEU A 221 4.33 20.95 -4.02
CA LEU A 221 4.81 22.32 -3.85
C LEU A 221 5.59 22.39 -2.54
N GLN A 222 6.74 23.06 -2.55
CA GLN A 222 7.48 23.40 -1.34
C GLN A 222 7.95 24.83 -1.39
N TYR A 223 7.80 25.54 -0.27
CA TYR A 223 8.36 26.87 -0.07
C TYR A 223 9.28 26.87 1.15
N THR A 224 10.55 27.20 0.93
CA THR A 224 11.57 27.24 1.99
C THR A 224 11.89 28.70 2.35
N GLN A 225 11.55 29.12 3.56
CA GLN A 225 11.86 30.44 4.07
C GLN A 225 13.07 30.38 5.00
N PRO A 226 14.25 30.93 4.61
CA PRO A 226 15.34 31.17 5.55
C PRO A 226 14.92 32.24 6.56
N LEU A 227 15.03 31.93 7.85
CA LEU A 227 14.76 32.86 8.94
C LEU A 227 16.06 33.51 9.45
N SER A 228 17.13 32.76 9.45
CA SER A 228 18.48 33.20 9.80
C SER A 228 19.54 32.44 8.99
N ALA A 229 20.81 32.69 9.25
CA ALA A 229 21.91 31.93 8.63
C ALA A 229 21.89 30.43 9.01
N LYS A 230 21.21 30.06 10.09
CA LYS A 230 21.12 28.69 10.61
C LYS A 230 19.72 28.10 10.64
N ASP A 231 18.72 28.96 10.51
CA ASP A 231 17.31 28.59 10.70
C ASP A 231 16.52 28.71 9.40
N GLN A 232 15.75 27.70 9.11
CA GLN A 232 14.83 27.71 7.98
C GLN A 232 13.53 26.96 8.29
N VAL A 233 12.46 27.39 7.66
CA VAL A 233 11.16 26.72 7.68
C VAL A 233 10.82 26.31 6.25
N THR A 234 10.44 25.07 6.04
CA THR A 234 9.91 24.58 4.76
C THR A 234 8.46 24.21 4.93
N LEU A 235 7.59 24.83 4.13
CA LEU A 235 6.18 24.48 4.01
C LEU A 235 6.00 23.59 2.79
N GLY A 236 5.23 22.52 2.93
CA GLY A 236 4.93 21.58 1.87
C GLY A 236 3.44 21.43 1.64
N LEU A 237 3.05 21.34 0.38
CA LEU A 237 1.70 21.01 -0.06
C LEU A 237 1.79 19.92 -1.11
N THR A 238 0.89 18.94 -1.04
CA THR A 238 0.74 17.90 -2.05
C THR A 238 -0.70 17.73 -2.45
N TYR A 239 -0.91 17.31 -3.68
CA TYR A 239 -2.22 17.01 -4.23
C TYR A 239 -2.12 15.80 -5.15
N SER A 240 -2.97 14.80 -4.92
CA SER A 240 -3.14 13.66 -5.82
C SER A 240 -4.48 13.74 -6.52
N LEU A 241 -4.45 13.53 -7.85
CA LEU A 241 -5.63 13.60 -8.69
C LEU A 241 -6.49 12.35 -8.52
N GLY A 242 -7.74 12.56 -8.07
CA GLY A 242 -8.76 11.51 -8.02
C GLY A 242 -9.37 11.24 -9.39
N HIS A 243 -9.61 9.97 -9.69
CA HIS A 243 -10.28 9.54 -10.93
C HIS A 243 -10.74 8.08 -10.83
N SER A 244 -11.58 7.66 -11.80
CA SER A 244 -11.98 6.25 -11.91
C SER A 244 -10.81 5.36 -12.32
N LEU A 245 -10.69 4.20 -11.67
CA LEU A 245 -9.61 3.24 -11.91
C LEU A 245 -9.82 2.36 -13.15
N ASN A 246 -10.95 2.51 -13.86
CA ASN A 246 -11.35 1.65 -14.97
C ASN A 246 -11.31 0.15 -14.61
N ALA A 247 -11.67 -0.16 -13.40
CA ALA A 247 -11.70 -1.52 -12.87
C ALA A 247 -13.12 -2.04 -12.75
N ASP A 248 -13.31 -3.30 -13.12
CA ASP A 248 -14.59 -3.98 -13.12
C ASP A 248 -14.58 -5.08 -12.04
N PRO A 249 -14.90 -4.76 -10.78
CA PRO A 249 -14.96 -5.78 -9.73
C PRO A 249 -16.04 -6.81 -10.03
N GLU A 250 -15.70 -8.07 -9.73
CA GLU A 250 -16.61 -9.22 -9.86
C GLU A 250 -16.91 -9.83 -8.50
N LEU A 251 -18.17 -10.11 -8.26
CA LEU A 251 -18.65 -10.96 -7.17
C LEU A 251 -19.09 -12.29 -7.74
N SER A 252 -18.43 -13.38 -7.36
CA SER A 252 -18.84 -14.74 -7.62
C SER A 252 -19.46 -15.35 -6.36
N VAL A 253 -20.68 -15.84 -6.46
CA VAL A 253 -21.41 -16.51 -5.38
C VAL A 253 -21.56 -17.98 -5.75
N ILE A 254 -20.92 -18.86 -4.99
CA ILE A 254 -20.96 -20.30 -5.17
C ILE A 254 -21.78 -20.89 -4.03
N LYS A 255 -22.86 -21.59 -4.35
CA LYS A 255 -23.64 -22.40 -3.43
C LYS A 255 -23.31 -23.86 -3.68
N ASN A 256 -22.81 -24.53 -2.67
CA ASN A 256 -22.46 -25.93 -2.73
C ASN A 256 -23.28 -26.74 -1.73
N ASN A 257 -23.94 -27.80 -2.20
CA ASN A 257 -24.63 -28.74 -1.36
C ASN A 257 -23.83 -30.04 -1.31
N SER A 258 -23.39 -30.43 -0.10
CA SER A 258 -22.58 -31.63 0.09
C SER A 258 -23.32 -32.93 -0.27
N GLN A 259 -24.66 -32.92 -0.22
CA GLN A 259 -25.49 -34.10 -0.51
C GLN A 259 -25.77 -34.28 -2.03
N LEU A 260 -25.82 -33.19 -2.78
CA LEU A 260 -26.23 -33.22 -4.18
C LEU A 260 -25.05 -33.19 -5.16
N ALA A 261 -23.83 -33.00 -4.70
CA ALA A 261 -22.61 -32.82 -5.52
C ALA A 261 -22.79 -31.78 -6.67
N VAL A 262 -23.70 -30.83 -6.48
CA VAL A 262 -24.02 -29.76 -7.45
C VAL A 262 -23.62 -28.42 -6.86
N ALA A 263 -22.78 -27.69 -7.57
CA ALA A 263 -22.45 -26.31 -7.26
C ALA A 263 -23.22 -25.38 -8.21
N ASP A 264 -23.97 -24.44 -7.64
CA ASP A 264 -24.57 -23.33 -8.38
C ASP A 264 -23.69 -22.09 -8.25
N THR A 265 -23.34 -21.46 -9.37
CA THR A 265 -22.47 -20.30 -9.41
C THR A 265 -23.16 -19.13 -10.08
N THR A 266 -23.34 -18.04 -9.35
CA THR A 266 -23.86 -16.78 -9.87
C THR A 266 -22.75 -15.72 -9.85
N ARG A 267 -22.62 -14.95 -10.93
CA ARG A 267 -21.60 -13.89 -11.06
C ARG A 267 -22.27 -12.54 -11.29
N PHE A 268 -21.73 -11.53 -10.60
CA PHE A 268 -22.13 -10.14 -10.74
C PHE A 268 -20.90 -9.32 -11.03
N ARG A 269 -20.94 -8.49 -12.07
CA ARG A 269 -19.86 -7.59 -12.44
C ARG A 269 -20.40 -6.18 -12.54
N ILE A 270 -19.67 -5.22 -12.01
CA ILE A 270 -20.01 -3.80 -12.05
C ILE A 270 -18.87 -3.07 -12.74
N SER A 271 -19.16 -2.42 -13.85
CA SER A 271 -18.14 -1.70 -14.61
C SER A 271 -17.79 -0.39 -13.93
N ASN A 272 -16.48 -0.06 -13.92
CA ASN A 272 -15.92 1.20 -13.42
C ASN A 272 -16.36 1.54 -11.99
N ALA A 273 -16.45 0.55 -11.11
CA ALA A 273 -16.97 0.74 -9.75
C ALA A 273 -15.92 1.14 -8.70
N LEU A 274 -14.66 1.33 -9.10
CA LEU A 274 -13.57 1.69 -8.20
C LEU A 274 -12.96 3.03 -8.60
N ASP A 275 -12.86 3.93 -7.63
CA ASP A 275 -12.31 5.27 -7.80
C ASP A 275 -11.13 5.52 -6.86
N LEU A 276 -10.15 6.29 -7.33
CA LEU A 276 -9.17 6.95 -6.48
C LEU A 276 -9.74 8.29 -6.01
N PRO A 277 -9.69 8.57 -4.70
CA PRO A 277 -10.10 9.87 -4.19
C PRO A 277 -9.07 10.95 -4.49
N HIS A 278 -9.50 12.21 -4.53
CA HIS A 278 -8.61 13.35 -4.42
C HIS A 278 -7.99 13.36 -3.02
N THR A 279 -6.66 13.50 -2.93
CA THR A 279 -5.99 13.61 -1.64
C THR A 279 -5.16 14.89 -1.57
N PHE A 280 -5.11 15.47 -0.39
CA PHE A 280 -4.33 16.67 -0.08
C PHE A 280 -3.44 16.39 1.11
N GLY A 281 -2.22 16.88 1.07
CA GLY A 281 -1.28 16.81 2.17
C GLY A 281 -0.68 18.19 2.42
N VAL A 282 -0.54 18.55 3.68
CA VAL A 282 0.09 19.81 4.12
C VAL A 282 1.08 19.47 5.21
N GLY A 283 2.26 20.06 5.16
CA GLY A 283 3.26 19.87 6.19
C GLY A 283 4.19 21.06 6.35
N ALA A 284 4.82 21.11 7.50
CA ALA A 284 5.80 22.14 7.84
C ALA A 284 6.99 21.52 8.57
N VAL A 285 8.21 21.91 8.20
CA VAL A 285 9.44 21.46 8.83
C VAL A 285 10.30 22.67 9.17
N TYR A 286 10.64 22.82 10.45
CA TYR A 286 11.68 23.72 10.93
C TYR A 286 13.01 22.97 11.01
N SER A 287 14.08 23.58 10.51
CA SER A 287 15.44 23.04 10.61
C SER A 287 16.38 24.09 11.18
N HIS A 288 17.13 23.68 12.22
CA HIS A 288 18.19 24.49 12.81
C HIS A 288 19.56 23.87 12.47
N ASN A 289 20.37 24.61 11.73
CA ASN A 289 21.75 24.24 11.35
C ASN A 289 21.87 22.86 10.68
N GLY A 290 20.79 22.30 10.10
CA GLY A 290 20.77 20.96 9.56
C GLY A 290 20.90 19.80 10.58
N GLN A 291 20.95 20.12 11.87
CA GLN A 291 21.17 19.15 12.95
C GLN A 291 19.89 18.84 13.74
N LEU A 292 19.05 19.84 13.95
CA LEU A 292 17.75 19.69 14.59
C LEU A 292 16.67 19.92 13.56
N MET A 293 15.76 18.96 13.42
CA MET A 293 14.55 19.09 12.62
C MET A 293 13.32 18.77 13.46
N VAL A 294 12.31 19.63 13.34
CA VAL A 294 11.00 19.44 13.96
C VAL A 294 9.97 19.75 12.90
N GLY A 295 8.96 18.90 12.76
CA GLY A 295 7.93 19.10 11.76
C GLY A 295 6.62 18.43 12.13
N ALA A 296 5.61 18.75 11.34
CA ALA A 296 4.28 18.17 11.38
C ALA A 296 3.70 18.13 9.96
N ASP A 297 2.96 17.05 9.67
CA ASP A 297 2.20 16.82 8.45
C ASP A 297 0.71 16.65 8.78
#